data_182498e783b9f400b6b082a6078c061d
#
_entry.id   182498e783b9f400b6b082a6078c061d
#
_cell.length_a   1.000
_cell.length_b   1.000
_cell.length_c   1.000
_cell.angle_alpha   90.00
_cell.angle_beta   90.00
_cell.angle_gamma   90.00
#
_symmetry.space_group_name_H-M   'P 1'
#
loop_
_entity.id
_entity.type
_entity.pdbx_description
1 polymer ?
#
loop_
_entity_poly.entity_id
_entity_poly.type
_entity_poly.pdbx_seq_one_letter_code
_entity_poly.pdbx_strand_id
1 'polypeptide(L)'
;MLFRSLPMNLAGLIYKEFIYDLHVLADVPKGWTDYHLPPKDYTIRVAWDVHDAIPQAILLIATAPTGEAFVYDEMFFEKHIGPNAELLKEKLAGRNVVDYLIDPKAVIESPVTGESILDELMNYDMWFEKGSKDMTLGIAKTREKLLERRPGSEMPTIWFSPGCTTLLHEISRYAYNPRTQKPVDKDDHMLENLRRLVLNGLQYVEPTVDVDFTNRKRMAVSASEDLKFK
;
A
#
# COMPACT_ATOMS: atom_id res chain seq x y z
N MET A 1 23.37 -11.07 -9.56
CA MET A 1 23.52 -10.11 -10.70
C MET A 1 23.73 -8.75 -10.10
N LEU A 2 24.93 -8.17 -10.21
CA LEU A 2 25.27 -6.88 -9.64
C LEU A 2 24.57 -5.78 -10.43
N PHE A 3 23.57 -5.12 -9.84
CA PHE A 3 23.07 -3.85 -10.34
C PHE A 3 24.15 -2.79 -10.14
N ARG A 4 25.08 -2.66 -11.08
CA ARG A 4 25.93 -1.50 -11.13
C ARG A 4 25.07 -0.30 -11.47
N SER A 5 24.96 0.60 -10.51
CA SER A 5 24.31 1.91 -10.63
C SER A 5 24.90 2.66 -11.81
N LEU A 6 24.10 2.81 -12.87
CA LEU A 6 24.33 3.90 -13.83
C LEU A 6 24.23 5.22 -13.05
N PRO A 7 25.06 6.22 -13.34
CA PRO A 7 24.95 7.52 -12.70
C PRO A 7 23.62 8.16 -13.14
N MET A 8 22.58 7.95 -12.35
CA MET A 8 21.32 8.65 -12.52
C MET A 8 21.52 10.10 -12.08
N ASN A 9 21.07 11.02 -12.92
CA ASN A 9 21.03 12.43 -12.56
C ASN A 9 19.99 12.62 -11.45
N LEU A 10 20.42 12.57 -10.19
CA LEU A 10 19.59 12.69 -8.98
C LEU A 10 18.81 14.01 -8.93
N ALA A 11 19.13 14.98 -9.77
CA ALA A 11 18.57 16.33 -9.74
C ALA A 11 17.05 16.37 -9.98
N GLY A 12 16.49 15.38 -10.67
CA GLY A 12 15.05 15.31 -10.98
C GLY A 12 14.23 14.32 -10.14
N LEU A 13 14.88 13.47 -9.33
CA LEU A 13 14.18 12.45 -8.55
C LEU A 13 13.29 13.05 -7.47
N ILE A 14 12.11 12.45 -7.28
CA ILE A 14 11.14 12.85 -6.27
C ILE A 14 11.54 12.30 -4.90
N TYR A 15 11.93 11.02 -4.83
CA TYR A 15 12.29 10.33 -3.58
C TYR A 15 13.80 10.19 -3.43
N LYS A 16 14.51 11.33 -3.32
CA LYS A 16 15.98 11.37 -3.12
C LYS A 16 16.41 10.78 -1.77
N GLU A 17 15.47 10.75 -0.83
CA GLU A 17 15.65 10.23 0.51
C GLU A 17 15.67 8.69 0.55
N PHE A 18 15.20 8.04 -0.52
CA PHE A 18 15.30 6.60 -0.66
C PHE A 18 16.73 6.19 -1.00
N ILE A 19 17.36 5.43 -0.12
CA ILE A 19 18.71 4.87 -0.28
C ILE A 19 18.58 3.35 -0.24
N TYR A 20 18.91 2.68 -1.34
CA TYR A 20 18.71 1.24 -1.48
C TYR A 20 19.37 0.46 -0.32
N ASP A 21 20.66 0.65 -0.11
CA ASP A 21 21.44 -0.07 0.91
C ASP A 21 21.01 0.24 2.36
N LEU A 22 20.22 1.30 2.56
CA LEU A 22 19.70 1.69 3.87
C LEU A 22 18.28 1.19 4.10
N HIS A 23 17.42 1.25 3.08
CA HIS A 23 15.99 1.01 3.24
C HIS A 23 15.56 -0.38 2.79
N VAL A 24 16.34 -1.08 1.94
CA VAL A 24 15.99 -2.43 1.50
C VAL A 24 16.61 -3.45 2.45
N LEU A 25 15.79 -4.39 2.89
CA LEU A 25 16.20 -5.46 3.79
C LEU A 25 17.30 -6.32 3.13
N ALA A 26 18.46 -6.42 3.77
CA ALA A 26 19.53 -7.32 3.36
C ALA A 26 19.21 -8.77 3.73
N ASP A 27 18.60 -8.96 4.91
CA ASP A 27 18.25 -10.26 5.48
C ASP A 27 16.79 -10.28 5.92
N VAL A 28 16.22 -11.47 6.02
CA VAL A 28 14.87 -11.67 6.56
C VAL A 28 14.83 -11.17 8.01
N PRO A 29 13.89 -10.29 8.38
CA PRO A 29 13.81 -9.75 9.73
C PRO A 29 13.68 -10.85 10.79
N LYS A 30 14.28 -10.61 11.95
CA LYS A 30 14.20 -11.56 13.07
C LYS A 30 12.74 -11.85 13.44
N GLY A 31 12.40 -13.14 13.51
CA GLY A 31 11.05 -13.59 13.83
C GLY A 31 10.14 -13.79 12.61
N TRP A 32 10.62 -13.45 11.42
CA TRP A 32 9.91 -13.73 10.17
C TRP A 32 10.33 -15.08 9.61
N THR A 33 9.42 -15.73 8.88
CA THR A 33 9.73 -16.99 8.18
C THR A 33 10.43 -16.71 6.84
N ASP A 34 9.96 -15.69 6.13
CA ASP A 34 10.56 -15.14 4.91
C ASP A 34 10.14 -13.66 4.76
N TYR A 35 10.58 -13.00 3.68
CA TYR A 35 10.26 -11.59 3.44
C TYR A 35 8.76 -11.30 3.25
N HIS A 36 7.96 -12.29 2.85
CA HIS A 36 6.53 -12.14 2.55
C HIS A 36 5.63 -12.60 3.71
N LEU A 37 6.20 -13.08 4.82
CA LEU A 37 5.46 -13.66 5.94
C LEU A 37 5.82 -12.97 7.27
N PRO A 38 5.33 -11.74 7.50
CA PRO A 38 5.49 -11.05 8.79
C PRO A 38 4.82 -11.85 9.92
N PRO A 39 5.23 -11.69 11.18
CA PRO A 39 4.52 -12.24 12.33
C PRO A 39 3.03 -11.88 12.35
N LYS A 40 2.20 -12.74 12.95
CA LYS A 40 0.73 -12.58 12.91
C LYS A 40 0.22 -11.39 13.73
N ASP A 41 0.97 -10.96 14.72
CA ASP A 41 0.69 -9.81 15.59
C ASP A 41 1.02 -8.46 14.95
N TYR A 42 1.70 -8.45 13.78
CA TYR A 42 1.94 -7.21 13.06
C TYR A 42 0.64 -6.66 12.48
N THR A 43 0.53 -5.35 12.48
CA THR A 43 -0.59 -4.65 11.84
C THR A 43 -0.41 -4.62 10.34
N ILE A 44 -1.34 -5.17 9.61
CA ILE A 44 -1.30 -5.20 8.14
C ILE A 44 -2.20 -4.11 7.56
N ARG A 45 -1.71 -3.44 6.53
CA ARG A 45 -2.44 -2.48 5.71
C ARG A 45 -2.28 -2.81 4.24
N VAL A 46 -3.34 -2.63 3.49
CA VAL A 46 -3.43 -2.96 2.07
C VAL A 46 -3.87 -1.72 1.30
N ALA A 47 -3.21 -1.46 0.17
CA ALA A 47 -3.72 -0.51 -0.81
C ALA A 47 -3.79 -1.15 -2.20
N TRP A 48 -4.86 -0.86 -2.91
CA TRP A 48 -5.13 -1.39 -4.25
C TRP A 48 -5.36 -0.26 -5.24
N ASP A 49 -4.52 -0.19 -6.24
CA ASP A 49 -4.67 0.68 -7.40
C ASP A 49 -5.30 -0.11 -8.54
N VAL A 50 -6.54 0.23 -8.86
CA VAL A 50 -7.37 -0.51 -9.82
C VAL A 50 -7.34 0.14 -11.18
N HIS A 51 -7.19 -0.69 -12.22
CA HIS A 51 -7.16 -0.27 -13.61
C HIS A 51 -7.92 -1.24 -14.51
N ASP A 52 -8.63 -0.70 -15.51
CA ASP A 52 -9.36 -1.51 -16.49
C ASP A 52 -8.45 -2.05 -17.61
N ALA A 53 -7.36 -1.35 -17.90
CA ALA A 53 -6.55 -1.56 -19.10
C ALA A 53 -5.17 -2.18 -18.86
N ILE A 54 -4.65 -2.10 -17.64
CA ILE A 54 -3.31 -2.56 -17.23
C ILE A 54 -3.41 -3.49 -16.02
N PRO A 55 -2.32 -4.22 -15.69
CA PRO A 55 -2.29 -5.03 -14.48
C PRO A 55 -2.63 -4.23 -13.22
N GLN A 56 -3.33 -4.87 -12.32
CA GLN A 56 -3.73 -4.28 -11.05
C GLN A 56 -2.57 -4.30 -10.06
N ALA A 57 -2.40 -3.23 -9.30
CA ALA A 57 -1.32 -3.09 -8.34
C ALA A 57 -1.86 -3.12 -6.90
N ILE A 58 -1.35 -4.06 -6.09
CA ILE A 58 -1.69 -4.16 -4.68
C ILE A 58 -0.39 -4.10 -3.88
N LEU A 59 -0.36 -3.27 -2.83
CA LEU A 59 0.78 -3.12 -1.95
C LEU A 59 0.39 -3.45 -0.51
N LEU A 60 1.26 -4.21 0.17
CA LEU A 60 1.04 -4.64 1.54
C LEU A 60 2.15 -4.10 2.46
N ILE A 61 1.73 -3.47 3.56
CA ILE A 61 2.63 -2.97 4.60
C ILE A 61 2.30 -3.63 5.93
N ALA A 62 3.33 -4.12 6.61
CA ALA A 62 3.25 -4.64 7.97
C ALA A 62 3.90 -3.65 8.94
N THR A 63 3.24 -3.34 10.05
CA THR A 63 3.80 -2.50 11.11
C THR A 63 4.04 -3.34 12.36
N ALA A 64 5.28 -3.34 12.83
CA ALA A 64 5.68 -4.05 14.03
C ALA A 64 5.16 -3.37 15.30
N PRO A 65 5.04 -4.11 16.44
CA PRO A 65 4.74 -3.51 17.75
C PRO A 65 5.73 -2.41 18.18
N THR A 66 6.94 -2.44 17.65
CA THR A 66 8.00 -1.45 17.85
C THR A 66 7.83 -0.18 17.01
N GLY A 67 6.84 -0.15 16.10
CA GLY A 67 6.50 1.00 15.25
C GLY A 67 7.20 1.04 13.90
N GLU A 68 8.07 0.08 13.58
CA GLU A 68 8.69 0.01 12.26
C GLU A 68 7.70 -0.54 11.24
N ALA A 69 7.69 0.07 10.07
CA ALA A 69 6.90 -0.34 8.93
C ALA A 69 7.75 -1.14 7.92
N PHE A 70 7.18 -2.19 7.37
CA PHE A 70 7.80 -3.06 6.39
C PHE A 70 6.88 -3.15 5.17
N VAL A 71 7.30 -2.61 4.05
CA VAL A 71 6.68 -2.90 2.75
C VAL A 71 7.13 -4.29 2.38
N TYR A 72 6.29 -5.29 2.65
CA TYR A 72 6.74 -6.68 2.66
C TYR A 72 6.31 -7.48 1.44
N ASP A 73 5.25 -7.05 0.77
CA ASP A 73 4.75 -7.76 -0.40
C ASP A 73 4.07 -6.82 -1.39
N GLU A 74 4.16 -7.16 -2.66
CA GLU A 74 3.44 -6.50 -3.75
C GLU A 74 2.80 -7.55 -4.64
N MET A 75 1.63 -7.22 -5.18
CA MET A 75 0.93 -8.04 -6.14
C MET A 75 0.67 -7.19 -7.39
N PHE A 76 1.21 -7.61 -8.52
CA PHE A 76 1.04 -6.94 -9.79
C PHE A 76 0.49 -7.94 -10.80
N PHE A 77 -0.84 -8.01 -10.87
CA PHE A 77 -1.55 -9.07 -11.59
C PHE A 77 -2.40 -8.55 -12.72
N GLU A 78 -2.95 -9.52 -13.46
CA GLU A 78 -3.86 -9.29 -14.54
C GLU A 78 -5.19 -8.63 -14.10
N LYS A 79 -6.00 -8.27 -15.08
CA LYS A 79 -7.10 -7.32 -15.07
C LYS A 79 -8.33 -7.67 -14.23
N HIS A 80 -8.45 -8.90 -13.73
CA HIS A 80 -9.69 -9.37 -13.11
C HIS A 80 -9.68 -9.16 -11.60
N ILE A 81 -10.73 -8.51 -11.08
CA ILE A 81 -10.90 -8.21 -9.66
C ILE A 81 -11.03 -9.50 -8.84
N GLY A 82 -11.93 -10.40 -9.24
CA GLY A 82 -12.27 -11.58 -8.46
C GLY A 82 -11.08 -12.48 -8.10
N PRO A 83 -10.30 -12.99 -9.06
CA PRO A 83 -9.14 -13.82 -8.75
C PRO A 83 -8.10 -13.11 -7.87
N ASN A 84 -7.93 -11.80 -8.04
CA ASN A 84 -7.02 -11.01 -7.20
C ASN A 84 -7.56 -10.86 -5.77
N ALA A 85 -8.87 -10.68 -5.61
CA ALA A 85 -9.53 -10.60 -4.31
C ALA A 85 -9.41 -11.93 -3.54
N GLU A 86 -9.64 -13.06 -4.20
CA GLU A 86 -9.49 -14.38 -3.59
C GLU A 86 -8.06 -14.63 -3.12
N LEU A 87 -7.06 -14.35 -3.97
CA LEU A 87 -5.66 -14.52 -3.61
C LEU A 87 -5.23 -13.58 -2.48
N LEU A 88 -5.68 -12.34 -2.50
CA LEU A 88 -5.43 -11.38 -1.42
C LEU A 88 -6.06 -11.86 -0.11
N LYS A 89 -7.29 -12.35 -0.14
CA LYS A 89 -8.01 -12.92 1.01
C LYS A 89 -7.25 -14.10 1.62
N GLU A 90 -6.73 -14.99 0.78
CA GLU A 90 -5.89 -16.12 1.22
C GLU A 90 -4.61 -15.63 1.91
N LYS A 91 -3.88 -14.69 1.30
CA LYS A 91 -2.66 -14.10 1.89
C LYS A 91 -2.90 -13.44 3.24
N LEU A 92 -4.07 -12.84 3.43
CA LEU A 92 -4.41 -12.08 4.63
C LEU A 92 -5.11 -12.93 5.71
N ALA A 93 -5.40 -14.19 5.44
CA ALA A 93 -6.11 -15.06 6.36
C ALA A 93 -5.39 -15.16 7.73
N GLY A 94 -6.12 -14.84 8.80
CA GLY A 94 -5.61 -14.86 10.18
C GLY A 94 -4.57 -13.78 10.49
N ARG A 95 -4.49 -12.70 9.69
CA ARG A 95 -3.64 -11.53 9.91
C ARG A 95 -4.44 -10.39 10.58
N ASN A 96 -3.74 -9.54 11.31
CA ASN A 96 -4.30 -8.32 11.89
C ASN A 96 -4.38 -7.21 10.84
N VAL A 97 -5.37 -7.27 9.94
CA VAL A 97 -5.57 -6.27 8.89
C VAL A 97 -6.47 -5.16 9.41
N VAL A 98 -5.98 -3.93 9.39
CA VAL A 98 -6.72 -2.76 9.92
C VAL A 98 -7.23 -1.83 8.82
N ASP A 99 -6.53 -1.76 7.68
CA ASP A 99 -6.91 -0.88 6.58
C ASP A 99 -6.90 -1.62 5.25
N TYR A 100 -7.96 -1.41 4.48
CA TYR A 100 -8.07 -1.74 3.07
C TYR A 100 -8.37 -0.47 2.30
N LEU A 101 -7.38 0.08 1.59
CA LEU A 101 -7.50 1.30 0.81
C LEU A 101 -7.56 0.99 -0.68
N ILE A 102 -8.41 1.71 -1.41
CA ILE A 102 -8.53 1.55 -2.86
C ILE A 102 -8.46 2.91 -3.57
N ASP A 103 -8.09 2.91 -4.84
CA ASP A 103 -8.20 4.12 -5.66
C ASP A 103 -9.64 4.65 -5.62
N PRO A 104 -9.85 5.94 -5.36
CA PRO A 104 -11.19 6.52 -5.37
C PRO A 104 -11.97 6.37 -6.68
N LYS A 105 -11.33 6.05 -7.80
CA LYS A 105 -12.03 5.72 -9.05
C LYS A 105 -12.83 4.42 -8.96
N ALA A 106 -12.48 3.52 -8.02
CA ALA A 106 -13.16 2.24 -7.82
C ALA A 106 -14.65 2.35 -7.45
N VAL A 107 -15.12 3.53 -7.05
CA VAL A 107 -16.55 3.80 -6.77
C VAL A 107 -17.34 4.22 -8.00
N ILE A 108 -16.70 4.40 -9.15
CA ILE A 108 -17.38 4.78 -10.39
C ILE A 108 -18.10 3.56 -10.91
N GLU A 109 -19.42 3.67 -11.03
CA GLU A 109 -20.26 2.60 -11.60
C GLU A 109 -19.94 2.38 -13.07
N SER A 110 -19.83 1.11 -13.44
CA SER A 110 -19.72 0.71 -14.84
C SER A 110 -21.01 1.06 -15.58
N PRO A 111 -20.96 1.77 -16.72
CA PRO A 111 -22.15 2.07 -17.51
C PRO A 111 -22.82 0.83 -18.11
N VAL A 112 -22.16 -0.33 -18.06
CA VAL A 112 -22.64 -1.61 -18.61
C VAL A 112 -23.34 -2.45 -17.54
N THR A 113 -22.72 -2.56 -16.34
CA THR A 113 -23.23 -3.42 -15.27
C THR A 113 -24.01 -2.65 -14.21
N GLY A 114 -23.79 -1.34 -14.08
CA GLY A 114 -24.32 -0.52 -12.99
C GLY A 114 -23.63 -0.76 -11.65
N GLU A 115 -22.60 -1.61 -11.59
CA GLU A 115 -21.83 -1.92 -10.39
C GLU A 115 -20.48 -1.23 -10.40
N SER A 116 -20.00 -0.84 -9.26
CA SER A 116 -18.64 -0.34 -9.07
C SER A 116 -17.69 -1.49 -8.69
N ILE A 117 -16.37 -1.23 -8.80
CA ILE A 117 -15.37 -2.20 -8.31
C ILE A 117 -15.51 -2.44 -6.82
N LEU A 118 -15.92 -1.43 -6.05
CA LEU A 118 -16.20 -1.61 -4.61
C LEU A 118 -17.35 -2.59 -4.38
N ASP A 119 -18.42 -2.51 -5.17
CA ASP A 119 -19.55 -3.45 -5.06
C ASP A 119 -19.11 -4.87 -5.39
N GLU A 120 -18.27 -5.03 -6.43
CA GLU A 120 -17.70 -6.33 -6.77
C GLU A 120 -16.83 -6.89 -5.63
N LEU A 121 -15.98 -6.09 -5.00
CA LEU A 121 -15.14 -6.52 -3.87
C LEU A 121 -15.94 -6.91 -2.64
N MET A 122 -17.10 -6.28 -2.39
CA MET A 122 -18.02 -6.66 -1.32
C MET A 122 -18.56 -8.08 -1.50
N ASN A 123 -18.71 -8.57 -2.74
CA ASN A 123 -19.10 -9.95 -3.01
C ASN A 123 -18.05 -10.99 -2.57
N TYR A 124 -16.79 -10.54 -2.38
CA TYR A 124 -15.70 -11.34 -1.83
C TYR A 124 -15.49 -11.12 -0.33
N ASP A 125 -16.43 -10.48 0.38
CA ASP A 125 -16.30 -10.07 1.80
C ASP A 125 -15.10 -9.14 2.06
N MET A 126 -14.71 -8.32 1.07
CA MET A 126 -13.62 -7.36 1.18
C MET A 126 -14.16 -5.93 1.16
N TRP A 127 -13.86 -5.18 2.22
CA TRP A 127 -14.39 -3.84 2.45
C TRP A 127 -13.25 -2.83 2.35
N PHE A 128 -13.20 -2.14 1.22
CA PHE A 128 -12.21 -1.12 0.95
C PHE A 128 -12.75 0.28 1.22
N GLU A 129 -11.89 1.13 1.77
CA GLU A 129 -12.14 2.56 1.93
C GLU A 129 -11.38 3.33 0.83
N LYS A 130 -11.90 4.51 0.47
CA LYS A 130 -11.23 5.35 -0.53
C LYS A 130 -9.94 5.92 0.03
N GLY A 131 -8.83 5.63 -0.60
CA GLY A 131 -7.55 6.24 -0.31
C GLY A 131 -7.50 7.71 -0.73
N SER A 132 -6.58 8.49 -0.15
CA SER A 132 -6.37 9.88 -0.54
C SER A 132 -5.78 9.98 -1.95
N LYS A 133 -6.19 11.02 -2.71
CA LYS A 133 -5.60 11.42 -4.00
C LYS A 133 -4.64 12.61 -3.89
N ASP A 134 -4.38 13.11 -2.70
CA ASP A 134 -3.48 14.25 -2.54
C ASP A 134 -2.03 13.83 -2.81
N MET A 135 -1.65 13.94 -4.08
CA MET A 135 -0.31 13.61 -4.55
C MET A 135 0.77 14.45 -3.86
N THR A 136 0.53 15.75 -3.68
CA THR A 136 1.51 16.67 -3.10
C THR A 136 1.80 16.32 -1.65
N LEU A 137 0.74 16.14 -0.86
CA LEU A 137 0.87 15.75 0.54
C LEU A 137 1.43 14.32 0.64
N GLY A 138 1.00 13.40 -0.22
CA GLY A 138 1.49 12.03 -0.27
C GLY A 138 2.99 11.95 -0.54
N ILE A 139 3.50 12.71 -1.51
CA ILE A 139 4.94 12.79 -1.77
C ILE A 139 5.68 13.35 -0.56
N ALA A 140 5.20 14.45 0.02
CA ALA A 140 5.84 15.06 1.18
C ALA A 140 5.91 14.11 2.37
N LYS A 141 4.80 13.44 2.71
CA LYS A 141 4.73 12.50 3.83
C LYS A 141 5.56 11.23 3.59
N THR A 142 5.62 10.74 2.36
CA THR A 142 6.50 9.60 2.03
C THR A 142 7.97 9.98 2.18
N ARG A 143 8.36 11.19 1.76
CA ARG A 143 9.73 11.69 1.95
C ARG A 143 10.06 11.86 3.44
N GLU A 144 9.14 12.43 4.24
CA GLU A 144 9.30 12.51 5.70
C GLU A 144 9.52 11.12 6.29
N LYS A 145 8.71 10.13 5.90
CA LYS A 145 8.82 8.74 6.39
C LYS A 145 10.15 8.07 6.01
N LEU A 146 10.66 8.34 4.81
CA LEU A 146 11.99 7.85 4.38
C LEU A 146 13.14 8.49 5.18
N LEU A 147 12.98 9.72 5.66
CA LEU A 147 13.97 10.40 6.50
C LEU A 147 13.89 10.00 7.97
N GLU A 148 12.77 9.45 8.40
CA GLU A 148 12.56 9.09 9.80
C GLU A 148 13.53 7.99 10.25
N ARG A 149 14.10 8.17 11.44
CA ARG A 149 15.06 7.23 12.04
C ARG A 149 14.56 6.75 13.39
N ARG A 150 14.96 5.55 13.79
CA ARG A 150 14.68 5.03 15.13
C ARG A 150 15.34 5.92 16.18
N PRO A 151 14.70 6.14 17.32
CA PRO A 151 15.29 6.89 18.41
C PRO A 151 16.68 6.36 18.79
N GLY A 152 17.69 7.23 18.77
CA GLY A 152 19.08 6.87 19.11
C GLY A 152 19.80 5.97 18.09
N SER A 153 19.32 5.89 16.85
CA SER A 153 19.91 5.05 15.79
C SER A 153 19.82 5.75 14.45
N GLU A 154 20.71 5.38 13.53
CA GLU A 154 20.65 5.77 12.11
C GLU A 154 19.74 4.86 11.29
N MET A 155 19.16 3.84 11.90
CA MET A 155 18.31 2.87 11.21
C MET A 155 16.95 3.48 10.84
N PRO A 156 16.43 3.25 9.63
CA PRO A 156 15.15 3.77 9.19
C PRO A 156 13.98 3.14 9.95
N THR A 157 12.84 3.82 9.93
CA THR A 157 11.58 3.32 10.47
C THR A 157 10.67 2.70 9.40
N ILE A 158 11.07 2.80 8.12
CA ILE A 158 10.40 2.12 7.01
C ILE A 158 11.41 1.27 6.23
N TRP A 159 11.02 0.04 5.95
CA TRP A 159 11.83 -0.95 5.25
C TRP A 159 11.08 -1.50 4.04
N PHE A 160 11.84 -1.95 3.05
CA PHE A 160 11.31 -2.54 1.83
C PHE A 160 11.87 -3.94 1.64
N SER A 161 10.98 -4.90 1.36
CA SER A 161 11.39 -6.24 0.96
C SER A 161 12.09 -6.19 -0.41
N PRO A 162 13.20 -6.92 -0.59
CA PRO A 162 13.82 -7.05 -1.91
C PRO A 162 12.89 -7.72 -2.95
N GLY A 163 11.83 -8.39 -2.50
CA GLY A 163 10.80 -8.98 -3.35
C GLY A 163 9.83 -7.96 -3.96
N CYS A 164 9.72 -6.75 -3.39
CA CYS A 164 8.88 -5.67 -3.95
C CYS A 164 9.58 -4.99 -5.15
N THR A 165 9.82 -5.76 -6.20
CA THR A 165 10.67 -5.35 -7.33
C THR A 165 10.08 -4.23 -8.17
N THR A 166 8.74 -4.19 -8.33
CA THR A 166 8.03 -3.13 -9.06
C THR A 166 8.13 -1.82 -8.29
N LEU A 167 7.80 -1.82 -7.00
CA LEU A 167 7.92 -0.63 -6.16
C LEU A 167 9.35 -0.11 -6.09
N LEU A 168 10.33 -1.01 -5.91
CA LEU A 168 11.75 -0.62 -5.88
C LEU A 168 12.22 -0.01 -7.20
N HIS A 169 11.71 -0.50 -8.33
CA HIS A 169 11.95 0.08 -9.63
C HIS A 169 11.32 1.47 -9.75
N GLU A 170 10.05 1.62 -9.36
CA GLU A 170 9.33 2.88 -9.42
C GLU A 170 9.99 3.94 -8.52
N ILE A 171 10.21 3.66 -7.22
CA ILE A 171 10.72 4.64 -6.25
C ILE A 171 12.12 5.16 -6.61
N SER A 172 12.95 4.30 -7.21
CA SER A 172 14.31 4.66 -7.60
C SER A 172 14.38 5.56 -8.85
N ARG A 173 13.28 5.70 -9.60
CA ARG A 173 13.25 6.40 -10.90
C ARG A 173 12.18 7.50 -10.98
N TYR A 174 11.26 7.55 -10.03
CA TYR A 174 10.17 8.51 -10.06
C TYR A 174 10.71 9.94 -10.01
N ALA A 175 10.39 10.72 -11.05
CA ALA A 175 10.99 12.02 -11.25
C ALA A 175 9.97 13.08 -11.68
N TYR A 176 10.34 14.34 -11.50
CA TYR A 176 9.61 15.45 -12.09
C TYR A 176 9.90 15.58 -13.59
N ASN A 177 8.87 15.81 -14.37
CA ASN A 177 9.02 16.20 -15.77
C ASN A 177 9.75 17.56 -15.83
N PRO A 178 10.90 17.67 -16.53
CA PRO A 178 11.70 18.88 -16.51
C PRO A 178 11.00 20.10 -17.14
N ARG A 179 10.00 19.87 -18.00
CA ARG A 179 9.25 20.94 -18.67
C ARG A 179 8.06 21.43 -17.84
N THR A 180 7.29 20.47 -17.26
CA THR A 180 6.05 20.79 -16.55
C THR A 180 6.25 20.97 -15.05
N GLN A 181 7.39 20.54 -14.51
CA GLN A 181 7.68 20.47 -13.06
C GLN A 181 6.65 19.66 -12.26
N LYS A 182 5.88 18.82 -12.95
CA LYS A 182 4.95 17.86 -12.34
C LYS A 182 5.58 16.47 -12.32
N PRO A 183 5.20 15.61 -11.35
CA PRO A 183 5.57 14.20 -11.39
C PRO A 183 5.19 13.57 -12.75
N VAL A 184 6.02 12.66 -13.22
CA VAL A 184 5.72 11.91 -14.44
C VAL A 184 4.62 10.90 -14.12
N ASP A 185 3.50 11.00 -14.82
CA ASP A 185 2.34 10.09 -14.70
C ASP A 185 2.61 8.84 -15.54
N LYS A 186 3.50 7.99 -15.06
CA LYS A 186 3.87 6.74 -15.70
C LYS A 186 4.65 5.85 -14.73
N ASP A 187 4.30 4.55 -14.73
CA ASP A 187 4.97 3.52 -13.94
C ASP A 187 5.08 3.91 -12.46
N ASP A 188 3.94 4.30 -11.83
CA ASP A 188 3.90 4.79 -10.45
C ASP A 188 2.74 4.19 -9.60
N HIS A 189 2.17 3.07 -10.06
CA HIS A 189 1.03 2.43 -9.41
C HIS A 189 1.32 1.94 -7.99
N MET A 190 2.50 1.33 -7.77
CA MET A 190 2.92 0.91 -6.44
C MET A 190 3.27 2.12 -5.56
N LEU A 191 3.82 3.19 -6.15
CA LEU A 191 4.07 4.45 -5.44
C LEU A 191 2.76 5.15 -5.04
N GLU A 192 1.72 5.08 -5.87
CA GLU A 192 0.40 5.58 -5.49
C GLU A 192 -0.14 4.85 -4.27
N ASN A 193 -0.04 3.53 -4.24
CA ASN A 193 -0.41 2.72 -3.10
C ASN A 193 0.43 3.03 -1.86
N LEU A 194 1.75 3.19 -2.00
CA LEU A 194 2.63 3.60 -0.91
C LEU A 194 2.20 4.95 -0.32
N ARG A 195 1.93 5.95 -1.18
CA ARG A 195 1.46 7.28 -0.75
C ARG A 195 0.13 7.21 0.00
N ARG A 196 -0.84 6.41 -0.50
CA ARG A 196 -2.14 6.21 0.17
C ARG A 196 -1.97 5.64 1.57
N LEU A 197 -1.14 4.59 1.70
CA LEU A 197 -0.88 3.94 2.98
C LEU A 197 -0.14 4.85 3.96
N VAL A 198 0.87 5.59 3.50
CA VAL A 198 1.59 6.56 4.35
C VAL A 198 0.69 7.69 4.82
N LEU A 199 -0.20 8.20 3.96
CA LEU A 199 -1.16 9.24 4.33
C LEU A 199 -2.21 8.77 5.34
N ASN A 200 -2.63 7.51 5.27
CA ASN A 200 -3.55 6.91 6.22
C ASN A 200 -2.91 6.64 7.59
N GLY A 201 -1.58 6.62 7.62
CA GLY A 201 -0.78 6.37 8.81
C GLY A 201 -0.34 4.91 8.92
N LEU A 202 0.85 4.73 9.48
CA LEU A 202 1.49 3.41 9.62
C LEU A 202 1.69 3.01 11.09
N GLN A 203 0.78 3.42 11.98
CA GLN A 203 0.86 3.09 13.41
C GLN A 203 0.56 1.61 13.64
N TYR A 204 1.21 1.04 14.65
CA TYR A 204 0.85 -0.27 15.15
C TYR A 204 -0.52 -0.21 15.84
N VAL A 205 -1.34 -1.21 15.56
CA VAL A 205 -2.64 -1.45 16.22
C VAL A 205 -2.60 -2.85 16.80
N GLU A 206 -2.73 -2.97 18.11
CA GLU A 206 -2.72 -4.26 18.78
C GLU A 206 -3.86 -5.16 18.27
N PRO A 207 -3.60 -6.44 17.96
CA PRO A 207 -4.65 -7.37 17.60
C PRO A 207 -5.69 -7.46 18.71
N THR A 208 -6.94 -7.13 18.40
CA THR A 208 -8.03 -7.37 19.34
C THR A 208 -8.42 -8.85 19.30
N VAL A 209 -8.35 -9.52 20.44
CA VAL A 209 -8.90 -10.88 20.60
C VAL A 209 -10.41 -10.79 20.39
N ASP A 210 -10.93 -11.46 19.36
CA ASP A 210 -12.33 -11.47 18.96
C ASP A 210 -12.91 -10.12 18.47
N VAL A 211 -12.55 -9.71 17.26
CA VAL A 211 -13.48 -8.89 16.46
C VAL A 211 -14.21 -9.83 15.51
N ASP A 212 -15.40 -10.23 15.93
CA ASP A 212 -16.38 -10.88 15.06
C ASP A 212 -16.67 -9.92 13.89
N PHE A 213 -16.19 -10.28 12.69
CA PHE A 213 -16.37 -9.48 11.46
C PHE A 213 -17.84 -9.22 11.11
N THR A 214 -18.77 -9.94 11.72
CA THR A 214 -20.23 -9.71 11.61
C THR A 214 -20.64 -8.35 12.16
N ASN A 215 -19.88 -7.74 13.09
CA ASN A 215 -20.19 -6.43 13.66
C ASN A 215 -19.81 -5.25 12.76
N ARG A 216 -18.77 -5.36 11.91
CA ARG A 216 -18.47 -4.32 10.91
C ARG A 216 -19.56 -4.20 9.84
N LYS A 217 -20.16 -5.33 9.46
CA LYS A 217 -21.31 -5.38 8.54
C LYS A 217 -22.53 -4.61 9.08
N ARG A 218 -22.77 -4.65 10.41
CA ARG A 218 -23.85 -3.91 11.06
C ARG A 218 -23.61 -2.40 11.12
N MET A 219 -22.37 -1.95 11.34
CA MET A 219 -22.05 -0.51 11.39
C MET A 219 -22.10 0.15 10.00
N ALA A 220 -21.63 -0.53 8.95
CA ALA A 220 -21.70 -0.02 7.58
C ALA A 220 -23.16 0.08 7.08
N VAL A 221 -24.01 -0.89 7.41
CA VAL A 221 -25.43 -0.87 7.04
C VAL A 221 -26.19 0.23 7.81
N SER A 222 -25.91 0.45 9.11
CA SER A 222 -26.55 1.53 9.87
C SER A 222 -26.17 2.92 9.35
N ALA A 223 -24.89 3.13 8.98
CA ALA A 223 -24.44 4.39 8.41
C ALA A 223 -25.06 4.70 7.03
N SER A 224 -25.43 3.67 6.25
CA SER A 224 -26.11 3.84 4.96
C SER A 224 -27.61 4.08 5.09
N GLU A 225 -28.24 3.60 6.16
CA GLU A 225 -29.65 3.84 6.43
C GLU A 225 -29.93 5.26 6.97
N ASP A 226 -29.02 5.80 7.81
CA ASP A 226 -29.13 7.17 8.33
C ASP A 226 -28.97 8.24 7.24
N LEU A 227 -28.39 7.92 6.08
CA LEU A 227 -28.27 8.83 4.93
C LEU A 227 -29.49 8.84 4.00
N LYS A 228 -30.44 7.90 4.16
CA LYS A 228 -31.67 7.85 3.34
C LYS A 228 -32.86 8.60 3.92
N PHE A 229 -32.71 9.18 5.12
CA PHE A 229 -33.78 9.91 5.82
C PHE A 229 -33.46 11.37 6.13
N LYS A 230 -32.63 12.02 5.30
CA LYS A 230 -32.46 13.48 5.34
C LYS A 230 -32.64 14.12 3.98
#